data_c54a5f5c2b367a88c832d573f15e7db2
#
_entry.id   c54a5f5c2b367a88c832d573f15e7db2
#
_cell.length_a   1.000
_cell.length_b   1.000
_cell.length_c   1.000
_cell.angle_alpha   90.00
_cell.angle_beta   90.00
_cell.angle_gamma   90.00
#
_symmetry.space_group_name_H-M   'P 1'
#
loop_
_entity.id
_entity.type
_entity.pdbx_description
1 polymer ?
#
loop_
_entity_poly.entity_id
_entity_poly.type
_entity_poly.pdbx_seq_one_letter_code
_entity_poly.pdbx_strand_id
1 'polypeptide(L)'
;EEVRREYGAESVLFSTGGGGNPAFRGIPRVANAFGTPNFYEPGCAQCFLPRTLAYHMMYGGPTTSIADEQAREVYNPNTEMKCLVMWGTDVSYSCPAGGGRALSDLRAKGVKTVSIDPRFVPDAAKADVWLPIRPGTDVALMLCWTKYIMEKDLYDHEFVMRWTNLPY
;
A
#
# COMPACT_ATOMS: atom_id res chain seq x y z
N GLU A 1 -34.56 -10.34 6.45
CA GLU A 1 -35.82 -10.66 5.82
C GLU A 1 -36.99 -9.82 6.37
N GLU A 2 -37.07 -9.55 7.67
CA GLU A 2 -38.10 -8.71 8.27
C GLU A 2 -38.04 -7.28 7.73
N VAL A 3 -36.89 -6.63 7.77
CA VAL A 3 -36.66 -5.27 7.21
C VAL A 3 -37.04 -5.23 5.73
N ARG A 4 -36.63 -6.25 4.95
CA ARG A 4 -36.96 -6.33 3.54
C ARG A 4 -38.46 -6.41 3.28
N ARG A 5 -39.21 -7.17 4.12
CA ARG A 5 -40.68 -7.28 3.99
C ARG A 5 -41.41 -6.01 4.37
N GLU A 6 -40.88 -5.29 5.36
CA GLU A 6 -41.53 -4.09 5.89
C GLU A 6 -41.19 -2.82 5.09
N TYR A 7 -39.95 -2.67 4.68
CA TYR A 7 -39.43 -1.43 4.12
C TYR A 7 -38.89 -1.55 2.68
N GLY A 8 -38.96 -2.73 2.09
CA GLY A 8 -38.37 -2.99 0.77
C GLY A 8 -36.89 -3.38 0.82
N ALA A 9 -36.41 -4.00 -0.25
CA ALA A 9 -35.02 -4.42 -0.34
C ALA A 9 -34.04 -3.24 -0.37
N GLU A 10 -34.46 -2.15 -0.96
CA GLU A 10 -33.66 -0.91 -1.12
C GLU A 10 -33.41 -0.20 0.22
N SER A 11 -34.12 -0.56 1.29
CA SER A 11 -33.83 -0.05 2.64
C SER A 11 -32.56 -0.61 3.25
N VAL A 12 -31.97 -1.64 2.62
CA VAL A 12 -30.76 -2.31 3.11
C VAL A 12 -29.55 -1.94 2.26
N LEU A 13 -28.51 -1.44 2.92
CA LEU A 13 -27.20 -1.17 2.34
C LEU A 13 -26.22 -2.29 2.69
N PHE A 14 -25.59 -2.87 1.69
CA PHE A 14 -24.45 -3.76 1.89
C PHE A 14 -23.14 -2.98 1.82
N SER A 15 -22.30 -3.14 2.82
CA SER A 15 -20.96 -2.54 2.84
C SER A 15 -19.88 -3.62 3.02
N THR A 16 -18.75 -3.44 2.37
CA THR A 16 -17.59 -4.32 2.52
C THR A 16 -16.32 -3.50 2.72
N GLY A 17 -15.30 -4.12 3.29
CA GLY A 17 -13.96 -3.51 3.34
C GLY A 17 -13.29 -3.49 1.98
N GLY A 18 -12.40 -2.53 1.80
CA GLY A 18 -11.57 -2.43 0.61
C GLY A 18 -10.50 -3.50 0.51
N GLY A 19 -9.84 -3.52 -0.63
CA GLY A 19 -8.79 -4.47 -0.93
C GLY A 19 -9.26 -5.67 -1.73
N GLY A 20 -8.42 -6.26 -2.50
CA GLY A 20 -8.71 -7.30 -3.49
C GLY A 20 -9.15 -8.66 -2.97
N ASN A 21 -9.77 -8.73 -1.79
CA ASN A 21 -10.22 -9.99 -1.22
C ASN A 21 -11.47 -10.56 -1.94
N PRO A 22 -11.75 -11.85 -1.85
CA PRO A 22 -12.91 -12.49 -2.49
C PRO A 22 -14.26 -11.89 -2.05
N ALA A 23 -14.36 -11.34 -0.84
CA ALA A 23 -15.58 -10.72 -0.32
C ALA A 23 -15.99 -9.50 -1.14
N PHE A 24 -15.01 -8.73 -1.66
CA PHE A 24 -15.28 -7.59 -2.55
C PHE A 24 -16.09 -7.98 -3.79
N ARG A 25 -15.86 -9.17 -4.34
CA ARG A 25 -16.61 -9.69 -5.49
C ARG A 25 -17.89 -10.42 -5.08
N GLY A 26 -17.94 -10.94 -3.86
CA GLY A 26 -19.08 -11.70 -3.35
C GLY A 26 -20.23 -10.80 -2.90
N ILE A 27 -19.94 -9.71 -2.20
CA ILE A 27 -20.95 -8.82 -1.63
C ILE A 27 -21.89 -8.21 -2.67
N PRO A 28 -21.45 -7.68 -3.82
CA PRO A 28 -22.36 -7.21 -4.87
C PRO A 28 -23.32 -8.30 -5.38
N ARG A 29 -22.86 -9.55 -5.45
CA ARG A 29 -23.72 -10.67 -5.83
C ARG A 29 -24.80 -10.95 -4.77
N VAL A 30 -24.43 -10.86 -3.49
CA VAL A 30 -25.38 -10.99 -2.38
C VAL A 30 -26.37 -9.85 -2.40
N ALA A 31 -25.93 -8.60 -2.60
CA ALA A 31 -26.82 -7.45 -2.71
C ALA A 31 -27.81 -7.59 -3.89
N ASN A 32 -27.34 -8.02 -5.04
CA ASN A 32 -28.18 -8.29 -6.21
C ASN A 32 -29.20 -9.41 -5.94
N ALA A 33 -28.77 -10.51 -5.33
CA ALA A 33 -29.65 -11.62 -4.96
C ALA A 33 -30.67 -11.21 -3.87
N PHE A 34 -30.28 -10.31 -2.98
CA PHE A 34 -31.19 -9.71 -1.99
C PHE A 34 -32.21 -8.77 -2.64
N GLY A 35 -31.87 -8.16 -3.76
CA GLY A 35 -32.74 -7.25 -4.51
C GLY A 35 -32.49 -5.77 -4.21
N THR A 36 -31.33 -5.42 -3.61
CA THR A 36 -30.98 -4.02 -3.37
C THR A 36 -29.89 -3.54 -4.33
N PRO A 37 -30.02 -2.31 -4.88
CA PRO A 37 -28.92 -1.68 -5.62
C PRO A 37 -27.90 -1.02 -4.70
N ASN A 38 -28.18 -0.97 -3.40
CA ASN A 38 -27.38 -0.22 -2.43
C ASN A 38 -26.17 -1.04 -1.98
N PHE A 39 -25.05 -0.72 -2.59
CA PHE A 39 -23.74 -1.28 -2.26
C PHE A 39 -22.73 -0.16 -2.08
N TYR A 40 -21.94 -0.24 -1.04
CA TYR A 40 -20.90 0.74 -0.74
C TYR A 40 -19.59 0.06 -0.33
N GLU A 41 -18.51 0.52 -0.94
CA GLU A 41 -17.14 0.10 -0.62
C GLU A 41 -16.30 1.35 -0.26
N PRO A 42 -16.05 1.60 1.03
CA PRO A 42 -15.36 2.81 1.49
C PRO A 42 -13.88 2.86 1.10
N GLY A 43 -13.24 1.72 0.91
CA GLY A 43 -11.82 1.64 0.60
C GLY A 43 -11.45 2.26 -0.73
N CYS A 44 -12.38 2.32 -1.68
CA CYS A 44 -12.14 2.97 -2.96
C CYS A 44 -11.78 4.44 -2.82
N ALA A 45 -12.47 5.18 -1.94
CA ALA A 45 -12.25 6.61 -1.78
C ALA A 45 -10.99 6.95 -0.96
N GLN A 46 -10.56 6.06 -0.07
CA GLN A 46 -9.49 6.32 0.91
C GLN A 46 -8.16 5.66 0.55
N CYS A 47 -8.20 4.50 -0.06
CA CYS A 47 -7.03 3.66 -0.28
C CYS A 47 -6.74 3.46 -1.76
N PHE A 48 -7.69 2.87 -2.47
CA PHE A 48 -7.46 2.36 -3.81
C PHE A 48 -7.48 3.46 -4.88
N LEU A 49 -8.52 4.28 -4.93
CA LEU A 49 -8.68 5.28 -5.99
C LEU A 49 -7.62 6.39 -5.96
N PRO A 50 -7.31 7.03 -4.83
CA PRO A 50 -6.27 8.06 -4.79
C PRO A 50 -4.92 7.54 -5.26
N ARG A 51 -4.55 6.35 -4.82
CA ARG A 51 -3.32 5.69 -5.24
C ARG A 51 -3.32 5.35 -6.73
N THR A 52 -4.37 4.70 -7.20
CA THR A 52 -4.49 4.29 -8.61
C THR A 52 -4.48 5.52 -9.52
N LEU A 53 -5.17 6.59 -9.12
CA LEU A 53 -5.16 7.83 -9.87
C LEU A 53 -3.77 8.45 -9.93
N ALA A 54 -3.06 8.50 -8.80
CA ALA A 54 -1.68 8.98 -8.76
C ALA A 54 -0.77 8.17 -9.70
N TYR A 55 -0.89 6.86 -9.72
CA TYR A 55 -0.11 6.01 -10.63
C TYR A 55 -0.45 6.24 -12.10
N HIS A 56 -1.72 6.42 -12.44
CA HIS A 56 -2.10 6.77 -13.81
C HIS A 56 -1.50 8.12 -14.24
N MET A 57 -1.50 9.09 -13.35
CA MET A 57 -0.92 10.41 -13.63
C MET A 57 0.60 10.38 -13.75
N MET A 58 1.28 9.57 -12.93
CA MET A 58 2.74 9.54 -12.85
C MET A 58 3.37 8.58 -13.86
N TYR A 59 2.73 7.45 -14.11
CA TYR A 59 3.32 6.34 -14.89
C TYR A 59 2.49 5.91 -16.10
N GLY A 60 1.34 6.56 -16.33
CA GLY A 60 0.47 6.25 -17.48
C GLY A 60 -0.32 4.95 -17.37
N GLY A 61 -0.29 4.27 -16.24
CA GLY A 61 -1.01 3.01 -16.06
C GLY A 61 -1.08 2.54 -14.61
N PRO A 62 -1.95 1.54 -14.35
CA PRO A 62 -2.06 0.97 -13.02
C PRO A 62 -0.80 0.19 -12.69
N THR A 63 -0.12 0.58 -11.65
CA THR A 63 0.85 -0.30 -11.02
C THR A 63 0.14 -1.28 -10.10
N THR A 64 0.69 -2.46 -10.02
CA THR A 64 0.11 -3.54 -9.25
C THR A 64 0.12 -3.29 -7.76
N SER A 65 -0.69 -4.03 -7.07
CA SER A 65 -0.87 -3.98 -5.64
C SER A 65 0.39 -4.41 -4.89
N ILE A 66 0.54 -3.84 -3.81
CA ILE A 66 1.67 -3.61 -2.96
C ILE A 66 1.84 -4.65 -1.86
N ALA A 67 0.82 -5.46 -1.58
CA ALA A 67 0.87 -6.37 -0.44
C ALA A 67 1.79 -7.58 -0.69
N ASP A 68 2.07 -7.89 -1.94
CA ASP A 68 2.80 -9.09 -2.34
C ASP A 68 4.22 -8.81 -2.87
N GLU A 69 4.60 -7.54 -3.02
CA GLU A 69 5.89 -7.18 -3.61
C GLU A 69 7.06 -7.56 -2.71
N GLN A 70 6.92 -7.38 -1.40
CA GLN A 70 7.95 -7.86 -0.46
C GLN A 70 8.13 -9.37 -0.56
N ALA A 71 7.04 -10.11 -0.73
CA ALA A 71 7.09 -11.55 -0.90
C ALA A 71 7.79 -11.95 -2.20
N ARG A 72 7.53 -11.23 -3.29
CA ARG A 72 8.21 -11.47 -4.57
C ARG A 72 9.72 -11.28 -4.42
N GLU A 73 10.14 -10.16 -3.85
CA GLU A 73 11.55 -9.86 -3.69
C GLU A 73 12.25 -10.84 -2.74
N VAL A 74 11.59 -11.27 -1.67
CA VAL A 74 12.14 -12.31 -0.78
C VAL A 74 12.46 -13.60 -1.50
N TYR A 75 11.55 -14.00 -2.40
CA TYR A 75 11.65 -15.28 -3.11
C TYR A 75 12.29 -15.17 -4.49
N ASN A 76 12.65 -13.97 -4.92
CA ASN A 76 13.40 -13.73 -6.14
C ASN A 76 14.88 -14.08 -5.88
N PRO A 77 15.44 -15.09 -6.56
CA PRO A 77 16.84 -15.47 -6.37
C PRO A 77 17.82 -14.40 -6.85
N ASN A 78 17.36 -13.49 -7.70
CA ASN A 78 18.18 -12.42 -8.27
C ASN A 78 17.98 -11.07 -7.56
N THR A 79 17.29 -11.05 -6.43
CA THR A 79 17.09 -9.77 -5.73
C THR A 79 18.40 -9.24 -5.15
N GLU A 80 18.65 -7.98 -5.40
CA GLU A 80 19.77 -7.22 -4.83
C GLU A 80 19.30 -6.23 -3.77
N MET A 81 18.09 -6.40 -3.27
CA MET A 81 17.53 -5.53 -2.24
C MET A 81 18.45 -5.45 -1.04
N LYS A 82 18.88 -4.24 -0.69
CA LYS A 82 19.76 -3.96 0.46
C LYS A 82 19.00 -3.25 1.58
N CYS A 83 17.95 -2.53 1.24
CA CYS A 83 17.16 -1.74 2.17
C CYS A 83 15.68 -1.79 1.81
N LEU A 84 14.83 -1.93 2.82
CA LEU A 84 13.38 -1.82 2.72
C LEU A 84 12.90 -0.66 3.60
N VAL A 85 12.20 0.28 3.00
CA VAL A 85 11.58 1.40 3.71
C VAL A 85 10.08 1.13 3.85
N MET A 86 9.62 1.04 5.08
CA MET A 86 8.20 0.94 5.44
C MET A 86 7.71 2.31 5.86
N TRP A 87 6.75 2.86 5.12
CA TRP A 87 6.27 4.21 5.34
C TRP A 87 4.77 4.23 5.62
N GLY A 88 4.40 4.60 6.86
CA GLY A 88 3.00 4.66 7.30
C GLY A 88 2.31 3.30 7.28
N THR A 89 3.05 2.23 7.52
CA THR A 89 2.52 0.86 7.47
C THR A 89 3.11 -0.01 8.57
N ASP A 90 2.28 -0.93 9.05
CA ASP A 90 2.66 -2.03 9.93
C ASP A 90 2.30 -3.34 9.23
N VAL A 91 3.22 -3.81 8.43
CA VAL A 91 3.02 -4.97 7.54
C VAL A 91 2.79 -6.25 8.33
N SER A 92 3.47 -6.39 9.46
CA SER A 92 3.33 -7.55 10.34
C SER A 92 1.95 -7.67 10.95
N TYR A 93 1.25 -6.56 11.14
CA TYR A 93 -0.13 -6.52 11.65
C TYR A 93 -1.15 -6.59 10.52
N SER A 94 -0.98 -5.77 9.48
CA SER A 94 -2.00 -5.62 8.42
C SER A 94 -2.02 -6.77 7.41
N CYS A 95 -0.89 -7.46 7.24
CA CYS A 95 -0.76 -8.60 6.31
C CYS A 95 0.21 -9.65 6.87
N PRO A 96 -0.13 -10.31 8.00
CA PRO A 96 0.83 -11.17 8.72
C PRO A 96 1.29 -12.37 7.91
N ALA A 97 0.38 -13.00 7.17
CA ALA A 97 0.69 -14.23 6.43
C ALA A 97 1.57 -14.02 5.20
N GLY A 98 1.42 -12.90 4.52
CA GLY A 98 2.20 -12.55 3.34
C GLY A 98 3.34 -11.59 3.67
N GLY A 99 3.00 -10.32 3.84
CA GLY A 99 3.98 -9.26 4.03
C GLY A 99 4.80 -9.38 5.31
N GLY A 100 4.16 -9.73 6.45
CA GLY A 100 4.86 -9.88 7.73
C GLY A 100 5.88 -11.00 7.72
N ARG A 101 5.53 -12.15 7.14
CA ARG A 101 6.47 -13.25 6.96
C ARG A 101 7.62 -12.87 6.03
N ALA A 102 7.30 -12.27 4.87
CA ALA A 102 8.29 -11.81 3.92
C ALA A 102 9.27 -10.81 4.54
N LEU A 103 8.77 -9.88 5.35
CA LEU A 103 9.61 -8.93 6.09
C LEU A 103 10.58 -9.64 7.06
N SER A 104 10.11 -10.67 7.75
CA SER A 104 10.97 -11.47 8.64
C SER A 104 12.07 -12.20 7.87
N ASP A 105 11.72 -12.78 6.72
CA ASP A 105 12.67 -13.48 5.85
C ASP A 105 13.68 -12.52 5.22
N LEU A 106 13.27 -11.29 4.83
CA LEU A 106 14.18 -10.24 4.37
C LEU A 106 15.20 -9.84 5.43
N ARG A 107 14.73 -9.63 6.66
CA ARG A 107 15.61 -9.32 7.79
C ARG A 107 16.62 -10.46 8.06
N ALA A 108 16.16 -11.69 7.97
CA ALA A 108 17.03 -12.87 8.12
C ALA A 108 18.11 -12.93 7.02
N LYS A 109 17.83 -12.41 5.83
CA LYS A 109 18.80 -12.25 4.74
C LYS A 109 19.72 -11.04 4.90
N GLY A 110 19.57 -10.25 5.96
CA GLY A 110 20.39 -9.08 6.24
C GLY A 110 19.96 -7.79 5.53
N VAL A 111 18.77 -7.78 4.96
CA VAL A 111 18.20 -6.55 4.37
C VAL A 111 17.91 -5.54 5.49
N LYS A 112 18.47 -4.34 5.35
CA LYS A 112 18.23 -3.26 6.30
C LYS A 112 16.80 -2.75 6.19
N THR A 113 16.21 -2.41 7.34
CA THR A 113 14.83 -1.95 7.40
C THR A 113 14.74 -0.57 8.04
N VAL A 114 13.97 0.30 7.42
CA VAL A 114 13.63 1.62 7.94
C VAL A 114 12.12 1.69 8.13
N SER A 115 11.66 2.07 9.31
CA SER A 115 10.24 2.31 9.57
C SER A 115 9.99 3.80 9.78
N ILE A 116 9.10 4.36 8.99
CA ILE A 116 8.66 5.75 9.07
C ILE A 116 7.19 5.73 9.47
N ASP A 117 6.94 5.90 10.76
CA ASP A 117 5.60 5.87 11.33
C ASP A 117 5.58 6.73 12.61
N PRO A 118 4.55 7.54 12.83
CA PRO A 118 4.41 8.31 14.08
C PRO A 118 4.25 7.42 15.32
N ARG A 119 3.83 6.17 15.12
CA ARG A 119 3.64 5.18 16.18
C ARG A 119 4.82 4.22 16.22
N PHE A 120 5.19 3.82 17.44
CA PHE A 120 6.17 2.74 17.61
C PHE A 120 5.51 1.38 17.45
N VAL A 121 5.22 1.04 16.19
CA VAL A 121 4.57 -0.21 15.81
C VAL A 121 5.53 -1.41 15.90
N PRO A 122 5.03 -2.67 15.91
CA PRO A 122 5.88 -3.86 15.94
C PRO A 122 6.98 -3.89 14.87
N ASP A 123 6.68 -3.41 13.67
CA ASP A 123 7.69 -3.32 12.61
C ASP A 123 8.75 -2.26 12.89
N ALA A 124 8.39 -1.14 13.52
CA ALA A 124 9.32 -0.11 13.96
C ALA A 124 10.26 -0.63 15.06
N ALA A 125 9.72 -1.42 15.99
CA ALA A 125 10.50 -2.01 17.09
C ALA A 125 11.59 -2.97 16.62
N LYS A 126 11.48 -3.50 15.41
CA LYS A 126 12.45 -4.43 14.80
C LYS A 126 13.21 -3.83 13.62
N ALA A 127 12.95 -2.57 13.28
CA ALA A 127 13.65 -1.87 12.22
C ALA A 127 15.05 -1.46 12.66
N ASP A 128 16.00 -1.40 11.72
CA ASP A 128 17.33 -0.85 11.99
C ASP A 128 17.26 0.66 12.28
N VAL A 129 16.28 1.35 11.68
CA VAL A 129 16.03 2.77 11.92
C VAL A 129 14.53 2.99 12.02
N TRP A 130 14.11 3.71 13.06
CA TRP A 130 12.76 4.24 13.20
C TRP A 130 12.78 5.77 13.14
N LEU A 131 11.96 6.32 12.26
CA LEU A 131 11.74 7.76 12.13
C LEU A 131 10.32 8.10 12.57
N PRO A 132 10.14 8.66 13.79
CA PRO A 132 8.83 9.08 14.31
C PRO A 132 8.38 10.37 13.62
N ILE A 133 7.87 10.23 12.40
CA ILE A 133 7.45 11.39 11.62
C ILE A 133 6.21 12.05 12.23
N ARG A 134 6.18 13.37 12.23
CA ARG A 134 4.95 14.11 12.60
C ARG A 134 3.90 13.92 11.50
N PRO A 135 2.67 13.48 11.82
CA PRO A 135 1.60 13.36 10.84
C PRO A 135 1.43 14.64 9.99
N GLY A 136 1.28 14.45 8.68
CA GLY A 136 1.16 15.55 7.73
C GLY A 136 2.47 16.17 7.24
N THR A 137 3.63 15.63 7.65
CA THR A 137 4.94 16.12 7.19
C THR A 137 5.65 15.15 6.22
N ASP A 138 4.93 14.16 5.72
CA ASP A 138 5.47 13.15 4.81
C ASP A 138 6.10 13.75 3.56
N VAL A 139 5.39 14.67 2.92
CA VAL A 139 5.87 15.37 1.71
C VAL A 139 7.17 16.12 1.99
N ALA A 140 7.30 16.75 3.15
CA ALA A 140 8.51 17.47 3.51
C ALA A 140 9.72 16.53 3.61
N LEU A 141 9.53 15.34 4.21
CA LEU A 141 10.59 14.33 4.28
C LEU A 141 10.93 13.77 2.90
N MET A 142 9.93 13.50 2.06
CA MET A 142 10.13 13.02 0.69
C MET A 142 10.94 14.03 -0.14
N LEU A 143 10.59 15.31 -0.07
CA LEU A 143 11.33 16.37 -0.75
C LEU A 143 12.75 16.52 -0.22
N CYS A 144 12.96 16.36 1.07
CA CYS A 144 14.28 16.37 1.69
C CYS A 144 15.15 15.21 1.15
N TRP A 145 14.61 14.01 1.04
CA TRP A 145 15.31 12.88 0.46
C TRP A 145 15.62 13.09 -1.02
N THR A 146 14.64 13.57 -1.78
CA THR A 146 14.83 13.89 -3.22
C THR A 146 15.95 14.90 -3.39
N LYS A 147 15.92 16.00 -2.64
CA LYS A 147 16.96 17.02 -2.64
C LYS A 147 18.33 16.41 -2.34
N TYR A 148 18.42 15.61 -1.27
CA TYR A 148 19.68 14.99 -0.87
C TYR A 148 20.25 14.05 -1.96
N ILE A 149 19.37 13.22 -2.54
CA ILE A 149 19.74 12.30 -3.64
C ILE A 149 20.29 13.09 -4.83
N MET A 150 19.64 14.19 -5.21
CA MET A 150 20.07 15.04 -6.32
C MET A 150 21.38 15.77 -6.01
N GLU A 151 21.51 16.39 -4.84
CA GLU A 151 22.70 17.13 -4.44
C GLU A 151 23.95 16.24 -4.29
N LYS A 152 23.74 14.97 -3.94
CA LYS A 152 24.82 13.99 -3.77
C LYS A 152 25.03 13.09 -4.97
N ASP A 153 24.27 13.31 -6.03
CA ASP A 153 24.37 12.53 -7.27
C ASP A 153 24.20 11.02 -7.05
N LEU A 154 23.20 10.65 -6.21
CA LEU A 154 22.94 9.26 -5.78
C LEU A 154 21.85 8.56 -6.59
N TYR A 155 21.57 9.03 -7.78
CA TYR A 155 20.54 8.43 -8.65
C TYR A 155 21.16 7.75 -9.87
N ASP A 156 20.44 6.83 -10.47
CA ASP A 156 20.82 6.18 -11.72
C ASP A 156 20.60 7.14 -12.89
N HIS A 157 21.67 7.68 -13.42
CA HIS A 157 21.66 8.65 -14.52
C HIS A 157 21.03 8.09 -15.79
N GLU A 158 21.35 6.85 -16.17
CA GLU A 158 20.79 6.25 -17.36
C GLU A 158 19.29 6.07 -17.24
N PHE A 159 18.84 5.57 -16.09
CA PHE A 159 17.41 5.42 -15.81
C PHE A 159 16.68 6.77 -15.84
N VAL A 160 17.23 7.77 -15.14
CA VAL A 160 16.62 9.10 -15.04
C VAL A 160 16.49 9.76 -16.41
N MET A 161 17.56 9.74 -17.20
CA MET A 161 17.56 10.34 -18.54
C MET A 161 16.61 9.63 -19.51
N ARG A 162 16.41 8.36 -19.36
CA ARG A 162 15.63 7.54 -20.29
C ARG A 162 14.15 7.43 -19.92
N TRP A 163 13.85 7.37 -18.63
CA TRP A 163 12.53 6.94 -18.14
C TRP A 163 11.80 7.97 -17.28
N THR A 164 12.38 9.12 -17.02
CA THR A 164 11.75 10.16 -16.20
C THR A 164 11.71 11.51 -16.93
N ASN A 165 10.99 12.44 -16.35
CA ASN A 165 10.93 13.83 -16.84
C ASN A 165 11.92 14.77 -16.12
N LEU A 166 12.84 14.25 -15.32
CA LEU A 166 13.80 15.05 -14.57
C LEU A 166 14.73 15.91 -15.46
N PRO A 167 15.11 15.46 -16.68
CA PRO A 167 15.96 16.27 -17.57
C PRO A 167 15.29 17.50 -18.15
N TYR A 168 13.99 17.67 -17.97
CA TYR A 168 13.20 18.81 -18.49
C TYR A 168 12.78 19.75 -17.33
#